data_98b1af28c1617c8072026da7f3c27608
#
_entry.id   98b1af28c1617c8072026da7f3c27608
#
_cell.length_a   1.000
_cell.length_b   1.000
_cell.length_c   1.000
_cell.angle_alpha   90.00
_cell.angle_beta   90.00
_cell.angle_gamma   90.00
#
_symmetry.space_group_name_H-M   'P 1'
#
loop_
_entity.id
_entity.type
_entity.pdbx_description
1 polymer ?
#
loop_
_entity_poly.entity_id
_entity_poly.type
_entity_poly.pdbx_seq_one_letter_code
_entity_poly.pdbx_strand_id
1 'polypeptide(L)'
;MTQMSVPFDEAARTIGRRCLCLRVQRASRAIGRQFDDAFRTIGLNNWQFSLLMNLNRPSPLTVTRLAEELAMDRTTTTKNLKPLERRGLVEIRRDDQDARVKRVILTEAGRALLTEAVQHWTVAQQKIEASLRGSDLASLHTALEAITQS
;
A
#
# COMPACT_ATOMS: atom_id res chain seq x y z
N MET A 1 22.17 20.53 -36.83
CA MET A 1 22.32 19.52 -35.77
C MET A 1 21.35 18.40 -36.06
N THR A 2 21.86 17.30 -36.59
CA THR A 2 21.03 16.12 -36.95
C THR A 2 20.68 15.39 -35.68
N GLN A 3 19.42 15.46 -35.23
CA GLN A 3 18.90 14.57 -34.19
C GLN A 3 18.99 13.14 -34.74
N MET A 4 19.96 12.37 -34.24
CA MET A 4 19.97 10.92 -34.44
C MET A 4 18.73 10.35 -33.74
N SER A 5 17.66 10.08 -34.48
CA SER A 5 16.51 9.36 -33.97
C SER A 5 16.92 7.92 -33.70
N VAL A 6 16.97 7.53 -32.44
CA VAL A 6 17.16 6.13 -32.04
C VAL A 6 16.01 5.31 -32.66
N PRO A 7 16.30 4.20 -33.36
CA PRO A 7 15.27 3.35 -33.93
C PRO A 7 14.27 2.93 -32.84
N PHE A 8 12.98 2.92 -33.17
CA PHE A 8 11.91 2.63 -32.19
C PHE A 8 12.13 1.32 -31.41
N ASP A 9 12.59 0.28 -32.08
CA ASP A 9 12.86 -1.03 -31.47
C ASP A 9 14.02 -0.99 -30.46
N GLU A 10 15.03 -0.16 -30.67
CA GLU A 10 16.13 0.02 -29.72
C GLU A 10 15.69 0.86 -28.53
N ALA A 11 14.92 1.91 -28.77
CA ALA A 11 14.30 2.71 -27.71
C ALA A 11 13.36 1.86 -26.86
N ALA A 12 12.49 1.05 -27.43
CA ALA A 12 11.56 0.16 -26.73
C ALA A 12 12.30 -0.87 -25.84
N ARG A 13 13.37 -1.47 -26.36
CA ARG A 13 14.22 -2.39 -25.59
C ARG A 13 14.90 -1.70 -24.41
N THR A 14 15.42 -0.50 -24.62
CA THR A 14 16.06 0.31 -23.58
C THR A 14 15.08 0.69 -22.49
N ILE A 15 13.88 1.15 -22.86
CA ILE A 15 12.80 1.47 -21.91
C ILE A 15 12.44 0.24 -21.11
N GLY A 16 12.19 -0.91 -21.74
CA GLY A 16 11.83 -2.15 -21.05
C GLY A 16 12.87 -2.61 -20.02
N ARG A 17 14.17 -2.34 -20.28
CA ARG A 17 15.27 -2.70 -19.38
C ARG A 17 15.53 -1.68 -18.27
N ARG A 18 15.32 -0.39 -18.50
CA ARG A 18 15.75 0.71 -17.62
C ARG A 18 14.60 1.45 -16.94
N CYS A 19 13.36 1.28 -17.37
CA CYS A 19 12.22 1.99 -16.81
C CYS A 19 11.96 1.58 -15.35
N LEU A 20 12.28 2.46 -14.41
CA LEU A 20 12.03 2.26 -12.98
C LEU A 20 10.54 2.11 -12.69
N CYS A 21 9.68 2.93 -13.31
CA CYS A 21 8.24 2.85 -13.13
C CYS A 21 7.70 1.44 -13.45
N LEU A 22 8.10 0.87 -14.60
CA LEU A 22 7.69 -0.49 -14.96
C LEU A 22 8.19 -1.54 -13.98
N ARG A 23 9.43 -1.42 -13.49
CA ARG A 23 10.01 -2.35 -12.51
C ARG A 23 9.28 -2.27 -11.17
N VAL A 24 9.07 -1.07 -10.65
CA VAL A 24 8.36 -0.85 -9.39
C VAL A 24 6.91 -1.35 -9.48
N GLN A 25 6.19 -1.04 -10.55
CA GLN A 25 4.82 -1.52 -10.75
C GLN A 25 4.73 -3.06 -10.81
N ARG A 26 5.67 -3.71 -11.51
CA ARG A 26 5.71 -5.18 -11.57
C ARG A 26 6.02 -5.79 -10.21
N ALA A 27 7.01 -5.25 -9.49
CA ALA A 27 7.37 -5.68 -8.16
C ALA A 27 6.20 -5.48 -7.17
N SER A 28 5.59 -4.30 -7.17
CA SER A 28 4.43 -3.98 -6.33
C SER A 28 3.28 -4.96 -6.56
N ARG A 29 2.93 -5.25 -7.83
CA ARG A 29 1.88 -6.24 -8.13
C ARG A 29 2.26 -7.66 -7.70
N ALA A 30 3.52 -8.05 -7.83
CA ALA A 30 3.99 -9.38 -7.42
C ALA A 30 3.94 -9.55 -5.89
N ILE A 31 4.44 -8.58 -5.15
CA ILE A 31 4.40 -8.55 -3.68
C ILE A 31 2.94 -8.45 -3.19
N GLY A 32 2.15 -7.56 -3.80
CA GLY A 32 0.73 -7.39 -3.45
C GLY A 32 -0.06 -8.69 -3.54
N ARG A 33 0.13 -9.49 -4.59
CA ARG A 33 -0.51 -10.82 -4.71
C ARG A 33 -0.11 -11.77 -3.59
N GLN A 34 1.15 -11.77 -3.16
CA GLN A 34 1.61 -12.64 -2.06
C GLN A 34 0.93 -12.27 -0.73
N PHE A 35 0.77 -10.96 -0.47
CA PHE A 35 0.04 -10.50 0.71
C PHE A 35 -1.47 -10.74 0.58
N ASP A 36 -2.07 -10.52 -0.59
CA ASP A 36 -3.49 -10.84 -0.83
C ASP A 36 -3.77 -12.32 -0.58
N ASP A 37 -2.88 -13.22 -1.02
CA ASP A 37 -2.98 -14.66 -0.77
C ASP A 37 -2.87 -14.98 0.74
N ALA A 38 -1.94 -14.32 1.44
CA ALA A 38 -1.76 -14.51 2.88
C ALA A 38 -2.97 -14.03 3.69
N PHE A 39 -3.62 -12.95 3.28
CA PHE A 39 -4.76 -12.37 3.99
C PHE A 39 -6.11 -12.94 3.55
N ARG A 40 -6.16 -13.80 2.54
CA ARG A 40 -7.42 -14.31 1.97
C ARG A 40 -8.29 -15.01 3.00
N THR A 41 -7.71 -15.82 3.87
CA THR A 41 -8.43 -16.58 4.90
C THR A 41 -9.13 -15.72 5.94
N ILE A 42 -8.62 -14.51 6.17
CA ILE A 42 -9.21 -13.53 7.11
C ILE A 42 -10.04 -12.46 6.40
N GLY A 43 -10.21 -12.59 5.08
CA GLY A 43 -11.05 -11.71 4.28
C GLY A 43 -10.50 -10.28 4.13
N LEU A 44 -9.17 -10.12 4.12
CA LEU A 44 -8.51 -8.85 3.80
C LEU A 44 -7.74 -8.97 2.49
N ASN A 45 -7.44 -7.80 1.91
CA ASN A 45 -6.41 -7.63 0.89
C ASN A 45 -5.27 -6.74 1.44
N ASN A 46 -4.17 -6.64 0.69
CA ASN A 46 -3.00 -5.87 1.13
C ASN A 46 -3.31 -4.38 1.37
N TRP A 47 -4.17 -3.77 0.56
CA TRP A 47 -4.56 -2.37 0.73
C TRP A 47 -5.40 -2.15 1.99
N GLN A 48 -6.31 -3.07 2.30
CA GLN A 48 -7.11 -3.02 3.52
C GLN A 48 -6.24 -3.22 4.76
N PHE A 49 -5.27 -4.14 4.71
CA PHE A 49 -4.30 -4.30 5.79
C PHE A 49 -3.52 -3.00 6.03
N SER A 50 -3.01 -2.36 4.96
CA SER A 50 -2.29 -1.09 5.07
C SER A 50 -3.16 0.02 5.66
N LEU A 51 -4.45 0.09 5.30
CA LEU A 51 -5.40 1.04 5.89
C LEU A 51 -5.57 0.79 7.40
N LEU A 52 -5.82 -0.46 7.80
CA LEU A 52 -5.99 -0.80 9.22
C LEU A 52 -4.73 -0.53 10.04
N MET A 53 -3.55 -0.83 9.49
CA MET A 53 -2.25 -0.54 10.13
C MET A 53 -2.07 0.97 10.37
N ASN A 54 -2.39 1.80 9.38
CA ASN A 54 -2.28 3.25 9.50
C ASN A 54 -3.31 3.85 10.47
N LEU A 55 -4.43 3.18 10.66
CA LEU A 55 -5.47 3.59 11.61
C LEU A 55 -5.19 3.14 13.05
N ASN A 56 -4.21 2.28 13.28
CA ASN A 56 -3.81 1.81 14.60
C ASN A 56 -2.98 2.87 15.36
N ARG A 57 -3.61 3.99 15.67
CA ARG A 57 -3.01 5.14 16.36
C ARG A 57 -4.00 5.79 17.34
N PRO A 58 -3.51 6.58 18.30
CA PRO A 58 -4.37 7.22 19.30
C PRO A 58 -5.38 8.22 18.72
N SER A 59 -4.98 8.93 17.66
CA SER A 59 -5.81 10.00 17.07
C SER A 59 -6.41 9.56 15.74
N PRO A 60 -7.73 9.75 15.53
CA PRO A 60 -8.39 9.46 14.27
C PRO A 60 -7.80 10.28 13.11
N LEU A 61 -7.60 9.64 11.95
CA LEU A 61 -7.18 10.31 10.74
C LEU A 61 -8.36 10.78 9.91
N THR A 62 -8.17 11.85 9.17
CA THR A 62 -9.08 12.18 8.07
C THR A 62 -8.85 11.23 6.90
N VAL A 63 -9.89 11.02 6.07
CA VAL A 63 -9.74 10.21 4.84
C VAL A 63 -8.67 10.77 3.92
N THR A 64 -8.57 12.11 3.83
CA THR A 64 -7.55 12.79 3.03
C THR A 64 -6.14 12.49 3.56
N ARG A 65 -5.93 12.63 4.88
CA ARG A 65 -4.61 12.36 5.48
C ARG A 65 -4.21 10.89 5.36
N LEU A 66 -5.17 9.97 5.52
CA LEU A 66 -4.94 8.54 5.33
C LEU A 66 -4.52 8.22 3.88
N ALA A 67 -5.16 8.86 2.90
CA ALA A 67 -4.81 8.71 1.49
C ALA A 67 -3.37 9.21 1.21
N GLU A 68 -3.01 10.39 1.74
CA GLU A 68 -1.66 10.96 1.62
C GLU A 68 -0.59 10.02 2.21
N GLU A 69 -0.80 9.53 3.43
CA GLU A 69 0.17 8.64 4.09
C GLU A 69 0.38 7.32 3.35
N LEU A 70 -0.63 6.86 2.62
CA LEU A 70 -0.55 5.64 1.81
C LEU A 70 -0.17 5.89 0.34
N ALA A 71 0.14 7.14 -0.02
CA ALA A 71 0.36 7.54 -1.41
C ALA A 71 -0.76 7.06 -2.37
N MET A 72 -2.01 7.11 -1.88
CA MET A 72 -3.21 6.71 -2.60
C MET A 72 -4.07 7.93 -2.95
N ASP A 73 -4.83 7.84 -4.03
CA ASP A 73 -5.88 8.82 -4.26
C ASP A 73 -7.06 8.63 -3.30
N ARG A 74 -7.77 9.74 -3.00
CA ARG A 74 -8.90 9.73 -2.06
C ARG A 74 -10.04 8.81 -2.48
N THR A 75 -10.29 8.67 -3.78
CA THR A 75 -11.36 7.81 -4.31
C THR A 75 -11.05 6.35 -4.06
N THR A 76 -9.83 5.92 -4.35
CA THR A 76 -9.36 4.56 -4.07
C THR A 76 -9.37 4.27 -2.57
N THR A 77 -8.91 5.21 -1.74
CA THR A 77 -8.97 5.09 -0.27
C THR A 77 -10.40 4.88 0.21
N THR A 78 -11.33 5.72 -0.23
CA THR A 78 -12.76 5.59 0.12
C THR A 78 -13.35 4.25 -0.34
N LYS A 79 -12.99 3.80 -1.55
CA LYS A 79 -13.46 2.51 -2.10
C LYS A 79 -13.00 1.34 -1.24
N ASN A 80 -11.77 1.37 -0.74
CA ASN A 80 -11.23 0.32 0.13
C ASN A 80 -11.75 0.41 1.57
N LEU A 81 -12.10 1.60 2.06
CA LEU A 81 -12.70 1.78 3.40
C LEU A 81 -14.13 1.25 3.50
N LYS A 82 -14.95 1.40 2.46
CA LYS A 82 -16.36 0.99 2.48
C LYS A 82 -16.60 -0.48 2.89
N PRO A 83 -15.86 -1.47 2.36
CA PRO A 83 -16.00 -2.85 2.82
C PRO A 83 -15.60 -3.05 4.28
N LEU A 84 -14.59 -2.33 4.76
CA LEU A 84 -14.15 -2.39 6.15
C LEU A 84 -15.21 -1.79 7.09
N GLU A 85 -15.81 -0.67 6.71
CA GLU A 85 -16.91 -0.04 7.44
C GLU A 85 -18.13 -0.96 7.52
N ARG A 86 -18.55 -1.57 6.40
CA ARG A 86 -19.67 -2.53 6.37
C ARG A 86 -19.44 -3.75 7.27
N ARG A 87 -18.19 -4.15 7.45
CA ARG A 87 -17.79 -5.24 8.36
C ARG A 87 -17.64 -4.78 9.81
N GLY A 88 -17.84 -3.50 10.11
CA GLY A 88 -17.65 -2.93 11.44
C GLY A 88 -16.19 -2.88 11.92
N LEU A 89 -15.21 -2.94 11.00
CA LEU A 89 -13.79 -2.92 11.32
C LEU A 89 -13.25 -1.50 11.47
N VAL A 90 -13.88 -0.55 10.81
CA VAL A 90 -13.66 0.88 10.94
C VAL A 90 -14.99 1.59 11.05
N GLU A 91 -14.97 2.77 11.66
CA GLU A 91 -16.10 3.69 11.73
C GLU A 91 -15.70 5.00 11.07
N ILE A 92 -16.58 5.54 10.21
CA ILE A 92 -16.38 6.84 9.57
C ILE A 92 -17.34 7.82 10.21
N ARG A 93 -16.80 8.81 10.95
CA ARG A 93 -17.55 9.87 11.60
C ARG A 93 -17.28 11.22 10.95
N ARG A 94 -18.26 12.12 11.06
CA ARG A 94 -18.01 13.53 10.75
C ARG A 94 -17.16 14.12 11.86
N ASP A 95 -16.26 15.04 11.47
CA ASP A 95 -15.50 15.82 12.45
C ASP A 95 -16.42 16.74 13.25
N ASP A 96 -16.16 16.86 14.56
CA ASP A 96 -17.00 17.66 15.46
C ASP A 96 -16.90 19.17 15.17
N GLN A 97 -15.79 19.63 14.56
CA GLN A 97 -15.55 21.03 14.28
C GLN A 97 -15.88 21.42 12.82
N ASP A 98 -15.73 20.49 11.89
CA ASP A 98 -16.09 20.70 10.46
C ASP A 98 -16.79 19.46 9.89
N ALA A 99 -18.11 19.53 9.75
CA ALA A 99 -18.95 18.44 9.24
C ALA A 99 -18.60 17.99 7.80
N ARG A 100 -17.81 18.75 7.05
CA ARG A 100 -17.30 18.38 5.71
C ARG A 100 -16.13 17.40 5.80
N VAL A 101 -15.46 17.38 6.94
CA VAL A 101 -14.33 16.50 7.20
C VAL A 101 -14.84 15.16 7.74
N LYS A 102 -14.35 14.07 7.18
CA LYS A 102 -14.64 12.70 7.65
C LYS A 102 -13.40 12.13 8.31
N ARG A 103 -13.56 11.63 9.53
CA ARG A 103 -12.53 10.92 10.28
C ARG A 103 -12.79 9.43 10.27
N VAL A 104 -11.74 8.65 10.22
CA VAL A 104 -11.78 7.19 10.24
C VAL A 104 -11.20 6.70 11.57
N ILE A 105 -11.92 5.82 12.22
CA ILE A 105 -11.58 5.26 13.53
C ILE A 105 -11.50 3.75 13.40
N LEU A 106 -10.42 3.16 13.87
CA LEU A 106 -10.30 1.71 13.98
C LEU A 106 -11.15 1.22 15.15
N THR A 107 -12.07 0.30 14.91
CA THR A 107 -12.92 -0.29 15.97
C THR A 107 -12.16 -1.38 16.74
N GLU A 108 -12.73 -1.85 17.85
CA GLU A 108 -12.18 -2.98 18.59
C GLU A 108 -12.13 -4.25 17.74
N ALA A 109 -13.18 -4.51 16.95
CA ALA A 109 -13.19 -5.62 15.99
C ALA A 109 -12.09 -5.46 14.91
N GLY A 110 -11.85 -4.22 14.46
CA GLY A 110 -10.75 -3.90 13.55
C GLY A 110 -9.38 -4.17 14.17
N ARG A 111 -9.17 -3.82 15.44
CA ARG A 111 -7.93 -4.13 16.17
C ARG A 111 -7.71 -5.63 16.33
N ALA A 112 -8.75 -6.37 16.70
CA ALA A 112 -8.66 -7.82 16.83
C ALA A 112 -8.26 -8.49 15.52
N LEU A 113 -8.91 -8.12 14.41
CA LEU A 113 -8.56 -8.63 13.08
C LEU A 113 -7.15 -8.21 12.65
N LEU A 114 -6.73 -6.99 12.98
CA LEU A 114 -5.38 -6.51 12.68
C LEU A 114 -4.33 -7.33 13.43
N THR A 115 -4.57 -7.68 14.68
CA THR A 115 -3.68 -8.54 15.47
C THR A 115 -3.49 -9.91 14.80
N GLU A 116 -4.57 -10.51 14.30
CA GLU A 116 -4.50 -11.75 13.53
C GLU A 116 -3.74 -11.53 12.20
N ALA A 117 -4.05 -10.45 11.48
CA ALA A 117 -3.43 -10.13 10.20
C ALA A 117 -1.90 -9.96 10.28
N VAL A 118 -1.38 -9.44 11.40
CA VAL A 118 0.07 -9.30 11.62
C VAL A 118 0.78 -10.66 11.58
N GLN A 119 0.17 -11.72 12.05
CA GLN A 119 0.75 -13.08 11.97
C GLN A 119 0.86 -13.54 10.51
N HIS A 120 -0.18 -13.34 9.71
CA HIS A 120 -0.18 -13.65 8.28
C HIS A 120 0.86 -12.80 7.52
N TRP A 121 0.94 -11.50 7.85
CA TRP A 121 1.94 -10.58 7.30
C TRP A 121 3.36 -11.09 7.58
N THR A 122 3.65 -11.47 8.83
CA THR A 122 4.99 -11.94 9.23
C THR A 122 5.45 -13.12 8.38
N VAL A 123 4.58 -14.10 8.18
CA VAL A 123 4.90 -15.29 7.35
C VAL A 123 5.14 -14.92 5.88
N ALA A 124 4.29 -14.04 5.32
CA ALA A 124 4.43 -13.58 3.94
C ALA A 124 5.70 -12.75 3.75
N GLN A 125 5.98 -11.83 4.68
CA GLN A 125 7.17 -10.99 4.66
C GLN A 125 8.45 -11.83 4.69
N GLN A 126 8.54 -12.83 5.57
CA GLN A 126 9.70 -13.72 5.63
C GLN A 126 9.94 -14.48 4.31
N LYS A 127 8.87 -14.90 3.61
CA LYS A 127 8.98 -15.54 2.30
C LYS A 127 9.50 -14.60 1.24
N ILE A 128 9.03 -13.34 1.24
CA ILE A 128 9.48 -12.31 0.31
C ILE A 128 10.97 -12.00 0.55
N GLU A 129 11.36 -11.78 1.80
CA GLU A 129 12.75 -11.52 2.18
C GLU A 129 13.67 -12.69 1.82
N ALA A 130 13.19 -13.93 2.01
CA ALA A 130 13.94 -15.12 1.62
C ALA A 130 14.18 -15.19 0.10
N SER A 131 13.27 -14.67 -0.72
CA SER A 131 13.44 -14.59 -2.18
C SER A 131 14.46 -13.52 -2.60
N LEU A 132 14.77 -12.58 -1.72
CA LEU A 132 15.72 -11.48 -1.92
C LEU A 132 17.10 -11.77 -1.29
N ARG A 133 17.39 -13.03 -0.95
CA ARG A 133 18.68 -13.41 -0.38
C ARG A 133 19.83 -12.97 -1.30
N GLY A 134 20.85 -12.31 -0.70
CA GLY A 134 21.96 -11.73 -1.44
C GLY A 134 21.74 -10.29 -1.89
N SER A 135 20.56 -9.72 -1.68
CA SER A 135 20.27 -8.30 -1.91
C SER A 135 20.42 -7.52 -0.60
N ASP A 136 20.87 -6.28 -0.71
CA ASP A 136 20.89 -5.35 0.43
C ASP A 136 19.48 -4.75 0.63
N LEU A 137 18.74 -5.32 1.58
CA LEU A 137 17.37 -4.90 1.90
C LEU A 137 17.32 -3.48 2.46
N ALA A 138 18.33 -3.06 3.23
CA ALA A 138 18.37 -1.71 3.79
C ALA A 138 18.50 -0.67 2.67
N SER A 139 19.41 -0.90 1.72
CA SER A 139 19.52 -0.05 0.53
C SER A 139 18.26 -0.04 -0.33
N LEU A 140 17.56 -1.18 -0.47
CA LEU A 140 16.29 -1.25 -1.20
C LEU A 140 15.22 -0.39 -0.50
N HIS A 141 15.06 -0.50 0.82
CA HIS A 141 14.11 0.31 1.59
C HIS A 141 14.39 1.80 1.42
N THR A 142 15.66 2.20 1.61
CA THR A 142 16.09 3.61 1.44
C THR A 142 15.77 4.14 0.03
N ALA A 143 16.03 3.34 -1.01
CA ALA A 143 15.74 3.74 -2.38
C ALA A 143 14.23 3.90 -2.65
N LEU A 144 13.40 3.01 -2.11
CA LEU A 144 11.94 3.10 -2.23
C LEU A 144 11.38 4.32 -1.49
N GLU A 145 11.90 4.62 -0.29
CA GLU A 145 11.52 5.83 0.47
C GLU A 145 11.89 7.11 -0.28
N ALA A 146 13.10 7.18 -0.86
CA ALA A 146 13.53 8.33 -1.64
C ALA A 146 12.60 8.62 -2.85
N ILE A 147 12.08 7.58 -3.50
CA ILE A 147 11.12 7.72 -4.61
C ILE A 147 9.79 8.29 -4.13
N THR A 148 9.34 7.95 -2.92
CA THR A 148 8.05 8.42 -2.40
C THR A 148 8.10 9.86 -1.86
N GLN A 149 9.29 10.41 -1.61
CA GLN A 149 9.50 11.77 -1.11
C GLN A 149 9.82 12.77 -2.22
N SER A 150 10.02 12.32 -3.45
CA SER A 150 10.30 13.15 -4.63
C SER A 150 8.99 13.61 -5.28
#